data_41e69d60fdf0b53b2080f934e2228f91
#
_entry.id   41e69d60fdf0b53b2080f934e2228f91
#
_cell.length_a   1.000
_cell.length_b   1.000
_cell.length_c   1.000
_cell.angle_alpha   90.00
_cell.angle_beta   90.00
_cell.angle_gamma   90.00
#
_symmetry.space_group_name_H-M   'P 1'
#
loop_
_entity.id
_entity.type
_entity.pdbx_description
1 polymer ?
#
loop_
_entity_poly.entity_id
_entity_poly.type
_entity_poly.pdbx_seq_one_letter_code
_entity_poly.pdbx_strand_id
1 'polypeptide(L)'
;MACEAVPFFRAAALPIADKSPHHKVLYQVWNVTSAVHGLNMALSIFRQGPSMTIEIRPATPSDAPQILAFITELADFEKARHEVIANVTDIERSLFGEGATAHGLICLRDGVPIGFAVFFFSYSTWLGSNCLYLEDLYITPEQRGGGAGKTLLRHLAKIACDNDCGRFEWSVLDWNTPAIEFYKSLGAQPQEEWVRYRMDGKVLREFAEG
;
A
#
# COMPACT_ATOMS: atom_id res chain seq x y z
N MET A 1 -19.22 42.41 -13.91
CA MET A 1 -19.69 41.79 -12.67
C MET A 1 -18.45 41.29 -11.96
N ALA A 2 -18.17 41.82 -10.77
CA ALA A 2 -16.96 41.49 -10.02
C ALA A 2 -17.09 40.12 -9.38
N CYS A 3 -16.08 39.28 -9.58
CA CYS A 3 -15.95 37.99 -8.93
C CYS A 3 -15.50 38.24 -7.49
N GLU A 4 -16.37 38.01 -6.51
CA GLU A 4 -16.01 38.13 -5.10
C GLU A 4 -15.09 36.97 -4.72
N ALA A 5 -13.91 37.34 -4.19
CA ALA A 5 -12.92 36.38 -3.70
C ALA A 5 -13.41 35.77 -2.37
N VAL A 6 -13.51 34.45 -2.35
CA VAL A 6 -13.79 33.67 -1.14
C VAL A 6 -12.56 33.76 -0.22
N PRO A 7 -12.71 34.08 1.08
CA PRO A 7 -11.56 34.20 1.96
C PRO A 7 -10.92 32.88 2.27
N PHE A 8 -9.62 32.78 2.01
CA PHE A 8 -8.76 31.65 2.44
C PHE A 8 -8.71 31.61 3.96
N PHE A 9 -9.20 30.55 4.55
CA PHE A 9 -9.01 30.26 5.96
C PHE A 9 -7.53 29.94 6.23
N ARG A 10 -6.90 30.84 6.95
CA ARG A 10 -5.54 30.69 7.46
C ARG A 10 -5.60 29.84 8.73
N ALA A 11 -5.29 28.55 8.64
CA ALA A 11 -5.11 27.73 9.84
C ALA A 11 -3.80 28.11 10.52
N ALA A 12 -3.88 28.55 11.77
CA ALA A 12 -2.73 28.88 12.59
C ALA A 12 -1.98 27.60 12.97
N ALA A 13 -0.68 27.60 12.69
CA ALA A 13 0.23 26.56 13.15
C ALA A 13 0.42 26.64 14.67
N LEU A 14 0.08 25.57 15.38
CA LEU A 14 0.46 25.39 16.79
C LEU A 14 1.89 24.85 16.87
N PRO A 15 2.70 25.29 17.86
CA PRO A 15 4.09 24.88 17.96
C PRO A 15 4.21 23.43 18.45
N ILE A 16 5.05 22.65 17.78
CA ILE A 16 5.44 21.30 18.18
C ILE A 16 6.35 21.43 19.41
N ALA A 17 5.87 20.92 20.54
CA ALA A 17 6.69 20.81 21.76
C ALA A 17 7.55 19.56 21.66
N ASP A 18 8.86 19.79 21.63
CA ASP A 18 9.93 18.79 21.85
C ASP A 18 9.82 18.20 23.26
N LYS A 19 9.67 16.89 23.36
CA LYS A 19 9.94 16.14 24.60
C LYS A 19 10.53 14.78 24.29
N SER A 20 11.86 14.76 24.23
CA SER A 20 12.64 13.54 24.51
C SER A 20 12.65 13.30 26.02
N PRO A 21 12.53 12.05 26.49
CA PRO A 21 13.63 11.54 27.29
C PRO A 21 14.01 10.08 27.00
N HIS A 22 15.32 9.90 27.10
CA HIS A 22 16.04 8.64 27.12
C HIS A 22 15.46 7.62 28.10
N HIS A 23 15.22 6.38 27.64
CA HIS A 23 15.20 5.22 28.51
C HIS A 23 16.19 4.16 28.00
N LYS A 24 17.32 4.09 28.69
CA LYS A 24 18.22 2.93 28.67
C LYS A 24 17.54 1.78 29.40
N VAL A 25 17.31 0.65 28.71
CA VAL A 25 16.99 -0.62 29.35
C VAL A 25 18.19 -1.52 29.26
N LEU A 26 18.71 -1.82 30.44
CA LEU A 26 19.84 -2.75 30.71
C LEU A 26 19.37 -4.19 30.41
N TYR A 27 20.09 -4.88 29.55
CA TYR A 27 19.99 -6.34 29.41
C TYR A 27 20.78 -6.98 30.57
N GLN A 28 20.09 -7.65 31.49
CA GLN A 28 20.71 -8.58 32.42
C GLN A 28 20.86 -9.94 31.75
N VAL A 29 22.11 -10.34 31.59
CA VAL A 29 22.52 -11.68 31.17
C VAL A 29 22.35 -12.62 32.36
N TRP A 30 21.54 -13.65 32.24
CA TRP A 30 21.54 -14.79 33.16
C TRP A 30 22.32 -15.94 32.52
N ASN A 31 23.53 -16.12 33.06
CA ASN A 31 24.28 -17.35 32.91
C ASN A 31 23.75 -18.38 33.90
N VAL A 32 23.32 -19.53 33.43
CA VAL A 32 23.23 -20.74 34.25
C VAL A 32 23.96 -21.86 33.50
N THR A 33 25.17 -22.15 34.01
CA THR A 33 25.91 -23.40 33.75
C THR A 33 25.42 -24.47 34.69
N SER A 34 25.12 -25.66 34.22
CA SER A 34 25.69 -26.95 34.66
C SER A 34 24.80 -28.15 34.34
N ALA A 35 25.34 -28.97 33.50
CA ALA A 35 25.46 -30.43 33.59
C ALA A 35 24.24 -31.30 33.95
N VAL A 36 23.72 -32.05 32.97
CA VAL A 36 23.45 -33.50 33.18
C VAL A 36 23.81 -34.25 31.87
N HIS A 37 24.65 -35.26 32.04
CA HIS A 37 25.08 -36.22 31.03
C HIS A 37 23.95 -37.16 30.63
N GLY A 38 23.89 -37.50 29.37
CA GLY A 38 23.49 -38.85 28.97
C GLY A 38 22.21 -38.96 28.17
N LEU A 39 22.37 -39.46 26.95
CA LEU A 39 21.45 -40.23 26.13
C LEU A 39 20.11 -39.54 25.74
N ASN A 40 20.09 -38.99 24.54
CA ASN A 40 19.21 -39.45 23.48
C ASN A 40 19.54 -38.69 22.16
N MET A 41 20.50 -39.22 21.45
CA MET A 41 20.70 -38.92 20.04
C MET A 41 19.68 -39.78 19.22
N ALA A 42 18.46 -39.29 19.14
CA ALA A 42 17.53 -39.70 18.11
C ALA A 42 16.35 -38.75 18.03
N LEU A 43 16.12 -38.20 16.84
CA LEU A 43 14.86 -37.59 16.40
C LEU A 43 14.49 -36.22 16.97
N SER A 44 15.19 -35.19 16.52
CA SER A 44 14.53 -33.92 16.24
C SER A 44 15.06 -33.34 14.90
N ILE A 45 14.85 -34.08 13.82
CA ILE A 45 14.63 -33.44 12.53
C ILE A 45 13.29 -32.76 12.68
N PHE A 46 13.26 -31.59 13.33
CA PHE A 46 12.19 -30.65 13.15
C PHE A 46 12.16 -30.40 11.64
N ARG A 47 11.21 -31.01 10.95
CA ARG A 47 10.70 -30.52 9.68
C ARG A 47 10.32 -29.07 9.93
N GLN A 48 11.22 -28.13 9.68
CA GLN A 48 10.84 -26.83 9.26
C GLN A 48 10.07 -27.07 7.97
N GLY A 49 8.76 -27.07 8.07
CA GLY A 49 7.92 -27.00 6.88
C GLY A 49 8.44 -25.84 6.03
N PRO A 50 8.33 -25.90 4.71
CA PRO A 50 8.84 -24.84 3.85
C PRO A 50 8.35 -23.50 4.43
N SER A 51 9.30 -22.65 4.82
CA SER A 51 8.99 -21.28 5.25
C SER A 51 8.34 -20.62 4.06
N MET A 52 7.02 -20.43 4.11
CA MET A 52 6.28 -19.79 3.02
C MET A 52 6.81 -18.35 2.89
N THR A 53 7.66 -18.15 1.88
CA THR A 53 8.36 -16.87 1.70
C THR A 53 7.49 -15.92 0.90
N ILE A 54 7.17 -14.77 1.50
CA ILE A 54 6.54 -13.66 0.77
C ILE A 54 7.66 -12.79 0.20
N GLU A 55 7.65 -12.63 -1.11
CA GLU A 55 8.56 -11.76 -1.84
C GLU A 55 7.76 -10.64 -2.51
N ILE A 56 8.35 -9.44 -2.56
CA ILE A 56 7.78 -8.30 -3.28
C ILE A 56 8.85 -7.79 -4.23
N ARG A 57 8.49 -7.67 -5.48
CA ARG A 57 9.35 -7.12 -6.52
C ARG A 57 8.64 -6.07 -7.36
N PRO A 58 9.38 -5.15 -7.98
CA PRO A 58 8.82 -4.32 -9.03
C PRO A 58 8.18 -5.18 -10.14
N ALA A 59 7.06 -4.69 -10.66
CA ALA A 59 6.46 -5.29 -11.84
C ALA A 59 7.31 -5.02 -13.08
N THR A 60 7.20 -5.89 -14.06
CA THR A 60 7.84 -5.80 -15.36
C THR A 60 6.80 -5.84 -16.48
N PRO A 61 7.10 -5.46 -17.72
CA PRO A 61 6.13 -5.54 -18.82
C PRO A 61 5.49 -6.93 -18.99
N SER A 62 6.23 -8.01 -18.72
CA SER A 62 5.70 -9.37 -18.77
C SER A 62 4.64 -9.68 -17.71
N ASP A 63 4.50 -8.84 -16.69
CA ASP A 63 3.48 -8.98 -15.65
C ASP A 63 2.14 -8.33 -16.04
N ALA A 64 2.07 -7.57 -17.14
CA ALA A 64 0.87 -6.84 -17.52
C ALA A 64 -0.39 -7.72 -17.64
N PRO A 65 -0.34 -8.94 -18.21
CA PRO A 65 -1.49 -9.85 -18.21
C PRO A 65 -1.93 -10.26 -16.79
N GLN A 66 -0.97 -10.53 -15.90
CA GLN A 66 -1.26 -10.92 -14.52
C GLN A 66 -1.83 -9.74 -13.71
N ILE A 67 -1.31 -8.53 -13.92
CA ILE A 67 -1.83 -7.30 -13.29
C ILE A 67 -3.27 -7.09 -13.72
N LEU A 68 -3.59 -7.21 -15.02
CA LEU A 68 -4.96 -7.07 -15.51
C LEU A 68 -5.89 -8.15 -14.92
N ALA A 69 -5.40 -9.38 -14.74
CA ALA A 69 -6.17 -10.42 -14.07
C ALA A 69 -6.50 -10.01 -12.62
N PHE A 70 -5.54 -9.52 -11.86
CA PHE A 70 -5.74 -9.07 -10.49
C PHE A 70 -6.65 -7.83 -10.38
N ILE A 71 -6.52 -6.85 -11.30
CA ILE A 71 -7.45 -5.71 -11.40
C ILE A 71 -8.88 -6.22 -11.60
N THR A 72 -9.03 -7.20 -12.46
CA THR A 72 -10.30 -7.83 -12.77
C THR A 72 -10.92 -8.52 -11.55
N GLU A 73 -10.14 -9.30 -10.80
CA GLU A 73 -10.57 -9.97 -9.57
C GLU A 73 -10.92 -8.94 -8.47
N LEU A 74 -10.16 -7.85 -8.36
CA LEU A 74 -10.47 -6.75 -7.45
C LEU A 74 -11.80 -6.09 -7.81
N ALA A 75 -12.02 -5.79 -9.08
CA ALA A 75 -13.26 -5.20 -9.57
C ALA A 75 -14.48 -6.12 -9.38
N ASP A 76 -14.31 -7.44 -9.51
CA ASP A 76 -15.35 -8.42 -9.18
C ASP A 76 -15.70 -8.36 -7.66
N PHE A 77 -14.69 -8.29 -6.79
CA PHE A 77 -14.89 -8.12 -5.36
C PHE A 77 -15.64 -6.81 -5.03
N GLU A 78 -15.31 -5.72 -5.72
CA GLU A 78 -15.93 -4.40 -5.56
C GLU A 78 -17.27 -4.26 -6.30
N LYS A 79 -17.73 -5.29 -7.03
CA LYS A 79 -18.95 -5.31 -7.85
C LYS A 79 -18.94 -4.27 -8.97
N ALA A 80 -17.77 -3.91 -9.44
CA ALA A 80 -17.49 -2.89 -10.45
C ALA A 80 -16.83 -3.47 -11.73
N ARG A 81 -16.95 -4.79 -11.98
CA ARG A 81 -16.34 -5.46 -13.14
C ARG A 81 -16.61 -4.76 -14.46
N HIS A 82 -17.80 -4.20 -14.61
CA HIS A 82 -18.24 -3.50 -15.83
C HIS A 82 -17.51 -2.16 -16.05
N GLU A 83 -16.82 -1.64 -15.05
CA GLU A 83 -16.00 -0.42 -15.15
C GLU A 83 -14.58 -0.71 -15.66
N VAL A 84 -14.14 -1.96 -15.68
CA VAL A 84 -12.81 -2.33 -16.20
C VAL A 84 -12.84 -2.35 -17.72
N ILE A 85 -12.35 -1.29 -18.33
CA ILE A 85 -12.21 -1.11 -19.78
C ILE A 85 -10.78 -1.28 -20.27
N ALA A 86 -9.81 -1.28 -19.34
CA ALA A 86 -8.40 -1.45 -19.65
C ALA A 86 -8.10 -2.85 -20.21
N ASN A 87 -7.14 -2.91 -21.12
CA ASN A 87 -6.60 -4.15 -21.67
C ASN A 87 -5.09 -4.25 -21.37
N VAL A 88 -4.46 -5.37 -21.76
CA VAL A 88 -3.02 -5.61 -21.49
C VAL A 88 -2.14 -4.50 -22.06
N THR A 89 -2.42 -4.05 -23.29
CA THR A 89 -1.64 -2.98 -23.94
C THR A 89 -1.77 -1.64 -23.20
N ASP A 90 -2.95 -1.36 -22.63
CA ASP A 90 -3.14 -0.17 -21.78
C ASP A 90 -2.29 -0.24 -20.51
N ILE A 91 -2.26 -1.41 -19.85
CA ILE A 91 -1.41 -1.65 -18.67
C ILE A 91 0.08 -1.52 -19.04
N GLU A 92 0.51 -2.15 -20.15
CA GLU A 92 1.89 -2.04 -20.61
C GLU A 92 2.30 -0.58 -20.84
N ARG A 93 1.47 0.19 -21.54
CA ARG A 93 1.73 1.59 -21.84
C ARG A 93 1.76 2.45 -20.57
N SER A 94 0.79 2.28 -19.67
CA SER A 94 0.62 3.16 -18.50
C SER A 94 1.61 2.89 -17.36
N LEU A 95 2.07 1.64 -17.20
CA LEU A 95 3.01 1.28 -16.15
C LEU A 95 4.47 1.21 -16.62
N PHE A 96 4.72 0.94 -17.91
CA PHE A 96 6.06 0.63 -18.42
C PHE A 96 6.45 1.45 -19.66
N GLY A 97 5.52 2.21 -20.23
CA GLY A 97 5.81 3.07 -21.38
C GLY A 97 6.65 4.29 -21.02
N GLU A 98 7.16 4.97 -22.03
CA GLU A 98 7.88 6.23 -21.85
C GLU A 98 6.96 7.26 -21.16
N GLY A 99 7.48 7.90 -20.11
CA GLY A 99 6.72 8.88 -19.31
C GLY A 99 5.68 8.27 -18.37
N ALA A 100 5.69 6.95 -18.14
CA ALA A 100 4.84 6.32 -17.13
C ALA A 100 5.09 6.93 -15.74
N THR A 101 4.02 7.33 -15.06
CA THR A 101 4.07 7.95 -13.72
C THR A 101 3.55 7.03 -12.64
N ALA A 102 2.85 5.95 -13.02
CA ALA A 102 2.41 4.91 -12.11
C ALA A 102 3.43 3.77 -12.06
N HIS A 103 3.50 3.12 -10.91
CA HIS A 103 4.44 2.03 -10.61
C HIS A 103 3.69 0.80 -10.15
N GLY A 104 4.13 -0.39 -10.57
CA GLY A 104 3.56 -1.66 -10.19
C GLY A 104 4.49 -2.48 -9.29
N LEU A 105 3.90 -3.21 -8.34
CA LEU A 105 4.57 -4.24 -7.54
C LEU A 105 3.83 -5.57 -7.68
N ILE A 106 4.58 -6.66 -7.72
CA ILE A 106 4.04 -8.02 -7.64
C ILE A 106 4.40 -8.63 -6.30
N CYS A 107 3.39 -9.16 -5.62
CA CYS A 107 3.55 -9.95 -4.41
C CYS A 107 3.55 -11.44 -4.77
N LEU A 108 4.61 -12.15 -4.39
CA LEU A 108 4.75 -13.56 -4.64
C LEU A 108 4.75 -14.34 -3.32
N ARG A 109 4.26 -15.58 -3.38
CA ARG A 109 4.47 -16.59 -2.35
C ARG A 109 5.11 -17.81 -2.98
N ASP A 110 6.30 -18.16 -2.52
CA ASP A 110 7.07 -19.27 -3.06
C ASP A 110 7.24 -19.20 -4.59
N GLY A 111 7.48 -17.98 -5.11
CA GLY A 111 7.66 -17.68 -6.52
C GLY A 111 6.35 -17.56 -7.34
N VAL A 112 5.19 -17.80 -6.74
CA VAL A 112 3.88 -17.69 -7.42
C VAL A 112 3.26 -16.32 -7.14
N PRO A 113 2.82 -15.55 -8.17
CA PRO A 113 2.10 -14.30 -7.98
C PRO A 113 0.79 -14.52 -7.21
N ILE A 114 0.62 -13.81 -6.10
CA ILE A 114 -0.57 -13.90 -5.23
C ILE A 114 -1.27 -12.56 -5.06
N GLY A 115 -0.73 -11.50 -5.62
CA GLY A 115 -1.30 -10.16 -5.53
C GLY A 115 -0.41 -9.10 -6.13
N PHE A 116 -0.88 -7.87 -6.11
CA PHE A 116 -0.20 -6.73 -6.69
C PHE A 116 -0.50 -5.45 -5.93
N ALA A 117 0.24 -4.39 -6.24
CA ALA A 117 -0.11 -3.03 -5.93
C ALA A 117 0.26 -2.11 -7.10
N VAL A 118 -0.54 -1.06 -7.29
CA VAL A 118 -0.23 0.07 -8.19
C VAL A 118 -0.21 1.35 -7.35
N PHE A 119 0.81 2.16 -7.53
CA PHE A 119 0.98 3.43 -6.81
C PHE A 119 1.61 4.50 -7.70
N PHE A 120 1.48 5.75 -7.29
CA PHE A 120 2.13 6.89 -7.92
C PHE A 120 2.49 7.94 -6.87
N PHE A 121 3.34 8.91 -7.25
CA PHE A 121 3.67 10.03 -6.38
C PHE A 121 2.72 11.19 -6.64
N SER A 122 1.96 11.55 -5.60
CA SER A 122 1.17 12.77 -5.52
C SER A 122 1.97 13.89 -4.86
N TYR A 123 1.39 15.08 -4.70
CA TYR A 123 2.08 16.22 -4.09
C TYR A 123 1.20 16.90 -3.05
N SER A 124 1.76 17.25 -1.90
CA SER A 124 1.09 18.04 -0.88
C SER A 124 1.67 19.45 -0.86
N THR A 125 0.85 20.43 -1.22
CA THR A 125 1.22 21.86 -1.10
C THR A 125 1.42 22.28 0.36
N TRP A 126 0.74 21.61 1.29
CA TRP A 126 0.86 21.91 2.72
C TRP A 126 2.19 21.45 3.31
N LEU A 127 2.70 20.33 2.80
CA LEU A 127 3.99 19.78 3.23
C LEU A 127 5.15 20.26 2.36
N GLY A 128 4.86 20.76 1.15
CA GLY A 128 5.89 21.13 0.17
C GLY A 128 6.69 19.91 -0.31
N SER A 129 6.13 18.70 -0.26
CA SER A 129 6.80 17.46 -0.59
C SER A 129 5.88 16.49 -1.33
N ASN A 130 6.48 15.49 -1.95
CA ASN A 130 5.76 14.38 -2.54
C ASN A 130 5.06 13.54 -1.45
N CYS A 131 4.01 12.87 -1.86
CA CYS A 131 3.31 11.85 -1.10
C CYS A 131 3.25 10.59 -1.97
N LEU A 132 3.17 9.41 -1.37
CA LEU A 132 2.88 8.20 -2.09
C LEU A 132 1.37 7.95 -2.04
N TYR A 133 0.73 7.81 -3.19
CA TYR A 133 -0.67 7.42 -3.30
C TYR A 133 -0.78 6.00 -3.85
N LEU A 134 -1.40 5.13 -3.07
CA LEU A 134 -1.69 3.76 -3.48
C LEU A 134 -3.05 3.74 -4.17
N GLU A 135 -3.06 3.39 -5.45
CA GLU A 135 -4.29 3.24 -6.24
C GLU A 135 -4.97 1.91 -5.92
N ASP A 136 -4.26 0.80 -6.13
CA ASP A 136 -4.79 -0.54 -5.91
C ASP A 136 -3.85 -1.38 -5.04
N LEU A 137 -4.44 -2.20 -4.16
CA LEU A 137 -3.80 -3.29 -3.47
C LEU A 137 -4.72 -4.50 -3.44
N TYR A 138 -4.26 -5.59 -4.00
CA TYR A 138 -5.02 -6.84 -4.02
C TYR A 138 -4.15 -8.03 -3.63
N ILE A 139 -4.75 -8.92 -2.84
CA ILE A 139 -4.22 -10.27 -2.54
C ILE A 139 -5.36 -11.24 -2.81
N THR A 140 -5.07 -12.32 -3.54
CA THR A 140 -6.07 -13.36 -3.85
C THR A 140 -6.69 -13.90 -2.57
N PRO A 141 -8.00 -14.19 -2.54
CA PRO A 141 -8.72 -14.55 -1.30
C PRO A 141 -8.07 -15.71 -0.54
N GLU A 142 -7.60 -16.73 -1.23
CA GLU A 142 -6.99 -17.94 -0.67
C GLU A 142 -5.63 -17.67 0.00
N GLN A 143 -5.03 -16.52 -0.31
CA GLN A 143 -3.72 -16.11 0.20
C GLN A 143 -3.80 -15.03 1.27
N ARG A 144 -5.03 -14.61 1.64
CA ARG A 144 -5.25 -13.64 2.72
C ARG A 144 -5.02 -14.29 4.09
N GLY A 145 -4.91 -13.47 5.13
CA GLY A 145 -4.66 -13.93 6.50
C GLY A 145 -3.21 -14.33 6.80
N GLY A 146 -2.38 -14.59 5.78
CA GLY A 146 -0.95 -14.96 5.93
C GLY A 146 0.04 -13.78 5.94
N GLY A 147 -0.42 -12.55 6.15
CA GLY A 147 0.44 -11.37 6.29
C GLY A 147 0.88 -10.71 4.97
N ALA A 148 0.52 -11.25 3.79
CA ALA A 148 0.95 -10.73 2.48
C ALA A 148 0.58 -9.25 2.29
N GLY A 149 -0.68 -8.87 2.54
CA GLY A 149 -1.12 -7.47 2.43
C GLY A 149 -0.35 -6.52 3.36
N LYS A 150 -0.07 -6.95 4.61
CA LYS A 150 0.74 -6.16 5.56
C LYS A 150 2.17 -6.00 5.07
N THR A 151 2.75 -7.05 4.50
CA THR A 151 4.12 -7.01 3.95
C THR A 151 4.19 -6.08 2.75
N LEU A 152 3.18 -6.12 1.86
CA LEU A 152 3.10 -5.22 0.70
C LEU A 152 2.93 -3.76 1.11
N LEU A 153 2.03 -3.44 2.07
CA LEU A 153 1.89 -2.08 2.61
C LEU A 153 3.17 -1.58 3.29
N ARG A 154 3.87 -2.44 4.02
CA ARG A 154 5.16 -2.07 4.64
C ARG A 154 6.22 -1.76 3.57
N HIS A 155 6.24 -2.51 2.48
CA HIS A 155 7.14 -2.26 1.36
C HIS A 155 6.85 -0.90 0.70
N LEU A 156 5.57 -0.57 0.48
CA LEU A 156 5.13 0.75 -0.02
C LEU A 156 5.50 1.88 0.95
N ALA A 157 5.27 1.68 2.25
CA ALA A 157 5.68 2.66 3.26
C ALA A 157 7.20 2.89 3.26
N LYS A 158 7.99 1.83 3.02
CA LYS A 158 9.44 1.97 2.85
C LYS A 158 9.77 2.78 1.59
N ILE A 159 9.12 2.53 0.46
CA ILE A 159 9.30 3.33 -0.76
C ILE A 159 8.96 4.80 -0.48
N ALA A 160 7.88 5.08 0.24
CA ALA A 160 7.51 6.44 0.61
C ALA A 160 8.62 7.12 1.44
N CYS A 161 9.15 6.44 2.46
CA CYS A 161 10.25 6.97 3.29
C CYS A 161 11.55 7.16 2.49
N ASP A 162 11.91 6.21 1.64
CA ASP A 162 13.13 6.26 0.82
C ASP A 162 13.08 7.40 -0.24
N ASN A 163 11.88 7.93 -0.54
CA ASN A 163 11.64 9.05 -1.46
C ASN A 163 11.21 10.34 -0.73
N ASP A 164 11.47 10.45 0.57
CA ASP A 164 11.16 11.63 1.40
C ASP A 164 9.70 12.08 1.27
N CYS A 165 8.76 11.13 1.07
CA CYS A 165 7.35 11.42 1.01
C CYS A 165 6.81 11.85 2.38
N GLY A 166 6.05 12.95 2.40
CA GLY A 166 5.44 13.45 3.62
C GLY A 166 4.23 12.65 4.09
N ARG A 167 3.61 11.83 3.19
CA ARG A 167 2.43 11.01 3.47
C ARG A 167 2.42 9.74 2.61
N PHE A 168 1.69 8.75 3.12
CA PHE A 168 1.28 7.56 2.38
C PHE A 168 -0.24 7.45 2.49
N GLU A 169 -0.95 7.60 1.36
CA GLU A 169 -2.40 7.77 1.28
C GLU A 169 -3.03 6.76 0.33
N TRP A 170 -4.27 6.38 0.60
CA TRP A 170 -5.10 5.53 -0.26
C TRP A 170 -6.58 5.75 0.03
N SER A 171 -7.45 5.19 -0.82
CA SER A 171 -8.88 5.15 -0.59
C SER A 171 -9.35 3.72 -0.33
N VAL A 172 -10.46 3.59 0.35
CA VAL A 172 -11.15 2.31 0.58
C VAL A 172 -12.65 2.54 0.49
N LEU A 173 -13.38 1.58 -0.07
CA LEU A 173 -14.83 1.64 -0.10
C LEU A 173 -15.42 1.61 1.31
N ASP A 174 -16.38 2.45 1.61
CA ASP A 174 -16.97 2.68 2.93
C ASP A 174 -17.60 1.41 3.55
N TRP A 175 -18.06 0.50 2.72
CA TRP A 175 -18.61 -0.79 3.13
C TRP A 175 -17.56 -1.88 3.34
N ASN A 176 -16.29 -1.67 2.96
CA ASN A 176 -15.21 -2.66 3.09
C ASN A 176 -14.64 -2.68 4.53
N THR A 177 -15.51 -3.01 5.47
CA THR A 177 -15.17 -3.06 6.90
C THR A 177 -13.92 -3.87 7.21
N PRO A 178 -13.68 -5.07 6.61
CA PRO A 178 -12.46 -5.83 6.89
C PRO A 178 -11.17 -5.08 6.52
N ALA A 179 -11.16 -4.35 5.40
CA ALA A 179 -10.01 -3.55 5.00
C ALA A 179 -9.86 -2.31 5.89
N ILE A 180 -10.95 -1.64 6.24
CA ILE A 180 -10.95 -0.48 7.16
C ILE A 180 -10.34 -0.86 8.51
N GLU A 181 -10.81 -1.96 9.12
CA GLU A 181 -10.27 -2.43 10.40
C GLU A 181 -8.80 -2.88 10.29
N PHE A 182 -8.43 -3.49 9.18
CA PHE A 182 -7.03 -3.81 8.90
C PHE A 182 -6.15 -2.55 8.85
N TYR A 183 -6.56 -1.51 8.13
CA TYR A 183 -5.79 -0.26 8.04
C TYR A 183 -5.71 0.45 9.40
N LYS A 184 -6.79 0.53 10.16
CA LYS A 184 -6.79 1.06 11.53
C LYS A 184 -5.83 0.30 12.43
N SER A 185 -5.74 -1.03 12.30
CA SER A 185 -4.81 -1.86 13.08
C SER A 185 -3.34 -1.57 12.79
N LEU A 186 -3.04 -0.95 11.65
CA LEU A 186 -1.71 -0.50 11.25
C LEU A 186 -1.40 0.94 11.70
N GLY A 187 -2.37 1.65 12.28
CA GLY A 187 -2.26 3.04 12.73
C GLY A 187 -2.69 4.07 11.69
N ALA A 188 -3.24 3.66 10.54
CA ALA A 188 -3.81 4.59 9.57
C ALA A 188 -5.08 5.24 10.12
N GLN A 189 -5.28 6.52 9.82
CA GLN A 189 -6.44 7.30 10.26
C GLN A 189 -7.28 7.72 9.05
N PRO A 190 -8.62 7.52 9.07
CA PRO A 190 -9.48 8.00 8.01
C PRO A 190 -9.49 9.53 7.99
N GLN A 191 -9.63 10.12 6.80
CA GLN A 191 -9.76 11.56 6.59
C GLN A 191 -11.21 11.86 6.21
N GLU A 192 -12.11 11.77 7.19
CA GLU A 192 -13.57 11.82 7.00
C GLU A 192 -14.10 13.19 6.57
N GLU A 193 -13.32 14.26 6.82
CA GLU A 193 -13.67 15.63 6.44
C GLU A 193 -13.50 15.92 4.92
N TRP A 194 -12.90 15.01 4.17
CA TRP A 194 -12.66 15.18 2.73
C TRP A 194 -13.65 14.37 1.89
N VAL A 195 -14.31 15.04 0.95
CA VAL A 195 -15.19 14.41 -0.04
C VAL A 195 -14.48 14.38 -1.38
N ARG A 196 -14.38 13.19 -1.97
CA ARG A 196 -13.78 13.00 -3.29
C ARG A 196 -14.75 13.41 -4.39
N TYR A 197 -14.33 14.29 -5.27
CA TYR A 197 -15.07 14.69 -6.48
C TYR A 197 -14.42 14.09 -7.71
N ARG A 198 -15.25 13.73 -8.71
CA ARG A 198 -14.82 13.16 -10.00
C ARG A 198 -15.60 13.81 -11.13
N MET A 199 -14.89 14.16 -12.20
CA MET A 199 -15.45 14.37 -13.52
C MET A 199 -14.85 13.33 -14.45
N ASP A 200 -15.65 12.64 -15.24
CA ASP A 200 -15.20 11.64 -16.19
C ASP A 200 -16.01 11.69 -17.51
N GLY A 201 -15.61 10.88 -18.46
CA GLY A 201 -16.31 10.64 -19.71
C GLY A 201 -16.71 11.93 -20.44
N LYS A 202 -18.01 12.02 -20.73
CA LYS A 202 -18.61 13.14 -21.48
C LYS A 202 -18.55 14.45 -20.69
N VAL A 203 -18.86 14.40 -19.38
CA VAL A 203 -18.89 15.59 -18.52
C VAL A 203 -17.53 16.28 -18.47
N LEU A 204 -16.43 15.50 -18.35
CA LEU A 204 -15.08 16.03 -18.35
C LEU A 204 -14.75 16.75 -19.67
N ARG A 205 -15.09 16.14 -20.80
CA ARG A 205 -14.82 16.73 -22.14
C ARG A 205 -15.63 18.00 -22.37
N GLU A 206 -16.91 17.97 -22.09
CA GLU A 206 -17.80 19.14 -22.27
C GLU A 206 -17.36 20.31 -21.38
N PHE A 207 -16.94 20.03 -20.15
CA PHE A 207 -16.44 21.07 -19.25
C PHE A 207 -15.08 21.67 -19.72
N ALA A 208 -14.24 20.88 -20.37
CA ALA A 208 -12.95 21.33 -20.90
C ALA A 208 -13.11 22.20 -22.17
N GLU A 209 -14.18 22.00 -22.93
CA GLU A 209 -14.45 22.74 -24.18
C GLU A 209 -15.17 24.08 -23.93
N GLY A 210 -15.73 24.35 -22.74
CA GLY A 210 -16.47 25.56 -22.35
C GLY A 210 -17.93 25.48 -22.69
#